data_ec133dbe2200ec8521579e4fb59aad4d
#
_entry.id   ec133dbe2200ec8521579e4fb59aad4d
#
_cell.length_a   1.000
_cell.length_b   1.000
_cell.length_c   1.000
_cell.angle_alpha   90.00
_cell.angle_beta   90.00
_cell.angle_gamma   90.00
#
_symmetry.space_group_name_H-M   'P 1'
#
loop_
_entity.id
_entity.type
_entity.pdbx_description
1 polymer ?
#
loop_
_entity_poly.entity_id
_entity_poly.type
_entity_poly.pdbx_seq_one_letter_code
_entity_poly.pdbx_strand_id
1 'polypeptide(L)'
;MAHYLVRALPKPGAMRRIWQDLESGRIASMRPFGRALDESLRNARFDLMRGHAVWEEEDYCSPPLAMEREAVLDDAFELVSVEPVTKGAGWAAVRTLPSLRVFVFGLPERHGERPVTRRGMPHQQLTQNPGPRIYSMLADELFSLPHVTEEVSAVSVPGARALVLEEDAAKGPEDAFMYGREFAHLHPPHDGSLHLMAPPNWIEELVAKGWAEPHPAAGHLIPRNAVMVYAPRDEAEVRTVTEIVLLSYWRAMGVEVPGPGTLT
;
A
#
# COMPACT_ATOMS: atom_id res chain seq x y z
N MET A 1 10.81 -10.29 26.84
CA MET A 1 10.61 -9.51 25.61
C MET A 1 9.15 -9.08 25.58
N ALA A 2 8.90 -7.80 25.51
CA ALA A 2 7.56 -7.26 25.37
C ALA A 2 7.38 -6.75 23.92
N HIS A 3 6.15 -6.73 23.43
CA HIS A 3 5.82 -6.17 22.13
C HIS A 3 4.85 -5.03 22.33
N TYR A 4 5.04 -3.97 21.57
CA TYR A 4 4.22 -2.77 21.65
C TYR A 4 3.76 -2.35 20.28
N LEU A 5 2.50 -1.92 20.16
CA LEU A 5 2.01 -1.17 19.00
C LEU A 5 2.32 0.31 19.25
N VAL A 6 3.21 0.84 18.43
CA VAL A 6 3.69 2.22 18.51
C VAL A 6 2.94 3.07 17.50
N ARG A 7 2.45 4.23 17.92
CA ARG A 7 1.90 5.27 17.04
C ARG A 7 2.68 6.55 17.26
N ALA A 8 3.14 7.16 16.19
CA ALA A 8 3.98 8.33 16.24
C ALA A 8 3.68 9.30 15.09
N LEU A 9 3.69 10.58 15.36
CA LEU A 9 3.55 11.62 14.36
C LEU A 9 4.92 11.90 13.73
N PRO A 10 5.10 11.70 12.42
CA PRO A 10 6.34 12.04 11.73
C PRO A 10 6.64 13.54 11.82
N LYS A 11 7.85 13.90 12.23
CA LYS A 11 8.27 15.31 12.26
C LYS A 11 8.62 15.79 10.84
N PRO A 12 8.26 17.02 10.49
CA PRO A 12 8.62 17.60 9.19
C PRO A 12 10.12 17.52 8.92
N GLY A 13 10.50 17.07 7.72
CA GLY A 13 11.90 16.97 7.28
C GLY A 13 12.71 15.82 7.88
N ALA A 14 12.14 14.99 8.76
CA ALA A 14 12.89 13.95 9.45
C ALA A 14 12.87 12.58 8.73
N MET A 15 11.85 12.31 7.94
CA MET A 15 11.65 10.97 7.39
C MET A 15 12.76 10.53 6.42
N ARG A 16 13.23 11.39 5.55
CA ARG A 16 14.34 11.06 4.64
C ARG A 16 15.63 10.73 5.40
N ARG A 17 15.90 11.43 6.50
CA ARG A 17 17.08 11.19 7.33
C ARG A 17 17.02 9.84 8.03
N ILE A 18 15.86 9.48 8.60
CA ILE A 18 15.72 8.18 9.25
C ILE A 18 15.91 7.03 8.24
N TRP A 19 15.44 7.19 7.00
CA TRP A 19 15.67 6.21 5.95
C TRP A 19 17.14 6.10 5.53
N GLN A 20 17.88 7.22 5.46
CA GLN A 20 19.32 7.19 5.25
C GLN A 20 20.05 6.42 6.36
N ASP A 21 19.63 6.60 7.60
CA ASP A 21 20.17 5.88 8.76
C ASP A 21 19.84 4.38 8.72
N LEU A 22 18.66 4.01 8.21
CA LEU A 22 18.29 2.61 7.95
C LEU A 22 19.17 2.01 6.82
N GLU A 23 19.29 2.69 5.70
CA GLU A 23 20.05 2.21 4.53
C GLU A 23 21.54 2.08 4.80
N SER A 24 22.12 3.01 5.56
CA SER A 24 23.53 2.92 5.99
C SER A 24 23.80 1.86 7.05
N GLY A 25 22.75 1.25 7.63
CA GLY A 25 22.88 0.29 8.73
C GLY A 25 23.22 0.93 10.08
N ARG A 26 23.18 2.27 10.18
CA ARG A 26 23.46 3.00 11.44
C ARG A 26 22.53 2.52 12.56
N ILE A 27 21.23 2.46 12.28
CA ILE A 27 20.24 2.00 13.28
C ILE A 27 20.49 0.53 13.62
N ALA A 28 20.64 -0.36 12.64
CA ALA A 28 20.87 -1.79 12.87
C ALA A 28 22.15 -2.09 13.67
N SER A 29 23.12 -1.18 13.69
CA SER A 29 24.38 -1.32 14.46
C SER A 29 24.26 -1.00 15.95
N MET A 30 23.20 -0.28 16.35
CA MET A 30 22.96 0.11 17.74
C MET A 30 22.67 -1.12 18.61
N ARG A 31 23.12 -1.11 19.86
CA ARG A 31 22.92 -2.23 20.80
C ARG A 31 22.23 -1.73 22.07
N PRO A 32 21.28 -2.51 22.61
CA PRO A 32 20.84 -3.84 22.16
C PRO A 32 19.73 -3.83 21.07
N PHE A 33 18.98 -2.73 20.90
CA PHE A 33 17.69 -2.60 20.22
C PHE A 33 17.76 -2.43 18.69
N GLY A 34 18.88 -2.01 18.13
CA GLY A 34 18.95 -1.46 16.77
C GLY A 34 18.46 -2.39 15.66
N ARG A 35 18.60 -3.72 15.79
CA ARG A 35 18.10 -4.65 14.78
C ARG A 35 16.58 -4.74 14.77
N ALA A 36 15.97 -4.77 15.96
CA ALA A 36 14.51 -4.79 16.08
C ALA A 36 13.93 -3.48 15.54
N LEU A 37 14.46 -2.35 15.95
CA LEU A 37 14.03 -1.04 15.49
C LEU A 37 14.21 -0.85 13.97
N ASP A 38 15.33 -1.31 13.37
CA ASP A 38 15.56 -1.26 11.93
C ASP A 38 14.49 -2.03 11.17
N GLU A 39 14.18 -3.25 11.61
CA GLU A 39 13.13 -4.08 11.00
C GLU A 39 11.75 -3.44 11.16
N SER A 40 11.43 -2.94 12.34
CA SER A 40 10.15 -2.31 12.64
C SER A 40 9.92 -1.05 11.81
N LEU A 41 10.90 -0.16 11.72
CA LEU A 41 10.77 1.08 10.94
C LEU A 41 10.69 0.82 9.42
N ARG A 42 11.40 -0.17 8.90
CA ARG A 42 11.28 -0.56 7.47
C ARG A 42 9.89 -1.06 7.12
N ASN A 43 9.21 -1.72 8.05
CA ASN A 43 7.87 -2.27 7.88
C ASN A 43 6.76 -1.33 8.39
N ALA A 44 7.12 -0.15 8.91
CA ALA A 44 6.16 0.82 9.43
C ALA A 44 5.08 1.17 8.40
N ARG A 45 3.85 1.29 8.89
CA ARG A 45 2.66 1.65 8.13
C ARG A 45 2.27 3.10 8.40
N PHE A 46 1.45 3.66 7.53
CA PHE A 46 0.95 5.02 7.68
C PHE A 46 -0.57 5.03 7.84
N ASP A 47 -1.04 5.43 9.03
CA ASP A 47 -2.46 5.66 9.31
C ASP A 47 -2.89 6.96 8.63
N LEU A 48 -3.51 6.83 7.47
CA LEU A 48 -3.97 7.95 6.66
C LEU A 48 -5.03 8.82 7.36
N MET A 49 -5.83 8.22 8.25
CA MET A 49 -6.88 8.95 8.97
C MET A 49 -6.32 9.86 10.05
N ARG A 50 -5.19 9.48 10.66
CA ARG A 50 -4.57 10.18 11.79
C ARG A 50 -3.26 10.87 11.44
N GLY A 51 -2.68 10.56 10.29
CA GLY A 51 -1.35 11.06 9.92
C GLY A 51 -0.21 10.44 10.74
N HIS A 52 -0.40 9.25 11.31
CA HIS A 52 0.59 8.61 12.17
C HIS A 52 1.35 7.51 11.44
N ALA A 53 2.66 7.44 11.67
CA ALA A 53 3.42 6.22 11.47
C ALA A 53 3.04 5.21 12.56
N VAL A 54 2.86 3.94 12.17
CA VAL A 54 2.44 2.87 13.08
C VAL A 54 3.27 1.61 12.81
N TRP A 55 3.79 1.00 13.89
CA TRP A 55 4.56 -0.24 13.79
C TRP A 55 4.45 -1.06 15.07
N GLU A 56 4.80 -2.34 15.00
CA GLU A 56 5.02 -3.16 16.19
C GLU A 56 6.51 -3.16 16.52
N GLU A 57 6.86 -2.92 17.77
CA GLU A 57 8.23 -2.90 18.27
C GLU A 57 8.46 -3.99 19.32
N GLU A 58 9.60 -4.68 19.22
CA GLU A 58 10.09 -5.57 20.27
C GLU A 58 11.03 -4.81 21.20
N ASP A 59 10.68 -4.70 22.49
CA ASP A 59 11.40 -3.88 23.45
C ASP A 59 11.72 -4.62 24.76
N TYR A 60 12.78 -4.12 25.41
CA TYR A 60 13.32 -4.62 26.67
C TYR A 60 13.43 -3.53 27.74
N CYS A 61 13.05 -2.29 27.40
CA CYS A 61 13.25 -1.12 28.25
C CYS A 61 12.14 -0.93 29.28
N SER A 62 12.48 -0.20 30.36
CA SER A 62 11.53 0.34 31.29
C SER A 62 11.94 1.79 31.62
N PRO A 63 11.17 2.81 31.25
CA PRO A 63 9.91 2.74 30.50
C PRO A 63 10.09 2.20 29.07
N PRO A 64 9.00 1.76 28.40
CA PRO A 64 9.07 1.24 27.04
C PRO A 64 9.73 2.21 26.06
N LEU A 65 10.56 1.67 25.17
CA LEU A 65 11.28 2.38 24.10
C LEU A 65 12.25 3.47 24.60
N ALA A 66 12.70 3.42 25.84
CA ALA A 66 13.55 4.50 26.41
C ALA A 66 14.84 4.71 25.61
N MET A 67 15.50 3.63 25.20
CA MET A 67 16.77 3.68 24.44
C MET A 67 16.53 4.07 22.99
N GLU A 68 15.50 3.52 22.36
CA GLU A 68 15.08 3.81 20.98
C GLU A 68 14.68 5.29 20.83
N ARG A 69 13.96 5.81 21.82
CA ARG A 69 13.55 7.21 21.87
C ARG A 69 14.75 8.13 21.93
N GLU A 70 15.62 7.93 22.89
CA GLU A 70 16.81 8.77 23.10
C GLU A 70 17.74 8.76 21.88
N ALA A 71 17.92 7.60 21.25
CA ALA A 71 18.89 7.42 20.18
C ALA A 71 18.37 7.78 18.79
N VAL A 72 17.05 7.64 18.52
CA VAL A 72 16.48 7.71 17.17
C VAL A 72 15.09 8.35 17.12
N LEU A 73 14.13 7.85 17.95
CA LEU A 73 12.73 8.12 17.69
C LEU A 73 12.34 9.56 18.02
N ASP A 74 12.84 10.13 19.12
CA ASP A 74 12.50 11.48 19.53
C ASP A 74 13.04 12.56 18.57
N ASP A 75 14.04 12.24 17.75
CA ASP A 75 14.52 13.13 16.69
C ASP A 75 13.59 13.14 15.44
N ALA A 76 12.93 12.02 15.17
CA ALA A 76 12.17 11.81 13.93
C ALA A 76 10.65 11.84 14.12
N PHE A 77 10.19 11.55 15.33
CA PHE A 77 8.77 11.41 15.64
C PHE A 77 8.40 12.13 16.94
N GLU A 78 7.13 12.48 17.02
CA GLU A 78 6.43 12.74 18.27
C GLU A 78 5.62 11.49 18.63
N LEU A 79 5.97 10.79 19.72
CA LEU A 79 5.25 9.59 20.12
C LEU A 79 3.87 9.95 20.67
N VAL A 80 2.83 9.30 20.10
CA VAL A 80 1.43 9.47 20.47
C VAL A 80 1.00 8.41 21.46
N SER A 81 1.32 7.12 21.18
CA SER A 81 1.02 6.01 22.08
C SER A 81 2.00 4.86 21.92
N VAL A 82 2.18 4.11 23.01
CA VAL A 82 2.95 2.85 23.08
C VAL A 82 2.09 1.86 23.87
N GLU A 83 1.40 0.98 23.15
CA GLU A 83 0.41 0.06 23.72
C GLU A 83 0.93 -1.37 23.71
N PRO A 84 0.91 -2.10 24.86
CA PRO A 84 1.37 -3.48 24.89
C PRO A 84 0.47 -4.38 24.02
N VAL A 85 1.12 -5.25 23.24
CA VAL A 85 0.45 -6.23 22.38
C VAL A 85 1.11 -7.60 22.50
N THR A 86 0.44 -8.64 22.05
CA THR A 86 1.09 -9.92 21.81
C THR A 86 1.87 -9.88 20.50
N LYS A 87 2.96 -10.62 20.41
CA LYS A 87 3.81 -10.68 19.21
C LYS A 87 3.00 -10.93 17.94
N GLY A 88 3.16 -10.05 16.95
CA GLY A 88 2.48 -10.09 15.67
C GLY A 88 1.07 -9.48 15.65
N ALA A 89 0.46 -9.23 16.81
CA ALA A 89 -0.89 -8.66 16.86
C ALA A 89 -0.93 -7.21 16.39
N GLY A 90 0.13 -6.44 16.65
CA GLY A 90 0.27 -5.07 16.14
C GLY A 90 0.34 -5.05 14.62
N TRP A 91 1.17 -5.90 14.01
CA TRP A 91 1.26 -6.03 12.55
C TRP A 91 -0.07 -6.47 11.93
N ALA A 92 -0.76 -7.42 12.53
CA ALA A 92 -2.08 -7.85 12.07
C ALA A 92 -3.11 -6.71 12.09
N ALA A 93 -3.08 -5.87 13.13
CA ALA A 93 -3.99 -4.73 13.27
C ALA A 93 -3.77 -3.63 12.24
N VAL A 94 -2.56 -3.49 11.70
CA VAL A 94 -2.19 -2.42 10.75
C VAL A 94 -1.96 -2.91 9.32
N ARG A 95 -2.25 -4.17 9.02
CA ARG A 95 -1.93 -4.82 7.73
C ARG A 95 -2.58 -4.15 6.52
N THR A 96 -3.70 -3.46 6.71
CA THR A 96 -4.45 -2.75 5.65
C THR A 96 -4.03 -1.29 5.47
N LEU A 97 -3.11 -0.79 6.30
CA LEU A 97 -2.52 0.52 6.12
C LEU A 97 -1.39 0.43 5.07
N PRO A 98 -1.26 1.41 4.19
CA PRO A 98 -0.13 1.45 3.26
C PRO A 98 1.19 1.68 4.00
N SER A 99 2.29 1.25 3.37
CA SER A 99 3.64 1.44 3.90
C SER A 99 3.98 2.93 4.08
N LEU A 100 4.57 3.29 5.22
CA LEU A 100 5.10 4.63 5.45
C LEU A 100 6.08 5.04 4.34
N ARG A 101 6.87 4.08 3.85
CA ARG A 101 7.91 4.31 2.83
C ARG A 101 7.36 4.90 1.54
N VAL A 102 6.16 4.50 1.09
CA VAL A 102 5.61 5.00 -0.19
C VAL A 102 5.25 6.49 -0.13
N PHE A 103 4.96 7.02 1.04
CA PHE A 103 4.71 8.45 1.24
C PHE A 103 6.00 9.28 1.39
N VAL A 104 7.13 8.63 1.68
CA VAL A 104 8.45 9.29 1.76
C VAL A 104 9.15 9.31 0.40
N PHE A 105 9.10 8.22 -0.36
CA PHE A 105 9.89 8.03 -1.60
C PHE A 105 9.07 7.71 -2.85
N GLY A 106 7.77 7.50 -2.70
CA GLY A 106 6.96 6.92 -3.77
C GLY A 106 7.16 5.41 -3.91
N LEU A 107 6.65 4.87 -4.99
CA LEU A 107 6.78 3.44 -5.33
C LEU A 107 8.19 3.11 -5.84
N PRO A 108 8.65 1.88 -5.62
CA PRO A 108 9.86 1.40 -6.30
C PRO A 108 9.63 1.35 -7.81
N GLU A 109 10.70 1.41 -8.60
CA GLU A 109 10.61 1.15 -10.04
C GLU A 109 10.31 -0.32 -10.31
N ARG A 110 9.40 -0.59 -11.25
CA ARG A 110 9.17 -1.92 -11.75
C ARG A 110 10.30 -2.30 -12.71
N HIS A 111 11.03 -3.33 -12.38
CA HIS A 111 12.18 -3.74 -13.17
C HIS A 111 11.79 -4.48 -14.47
N GLY A 112 12.61 -4.30 -15.50
CA GLY A 112 12.46 -4.95 -16.81
C GLY A 112 11.49 -4.24 -17.75
N GLU A 113 11.17 -4.89 -18.86
CA GLU A 113 10.27 -4.34 -19.86
C GLU A 113 8.82 -4.29 -19.37
N ARG A 114 8.07 -3.34 -19.88
CA ARG A 114 6.61 -3.31 -19.67
C ARG A 114 5.94 -4.49 -20.34
N PRO A 115 4.90 -5.08 -19.75
CA PRO A 115 4.14 -6.13 -20.43
C PRO A 115 3.49 -5.60 -21.71
N VAL A 116 3.30 -6.47 -22.66
CA VAL A 116 2.47 -6.16 -23.84
C VAL A 116 1.01 -6.19 -23.40
N THR A 117 0.27 -5.16 -23.79
CA THR A 117 -1.15 -5.01 -23.48
C THR A 117 -1.96 -4.83 -24.77
N ARG A 118 -3.24 -5.14 -24.70
CA ARG A 118 -4.18 -4.82 -25.78
C ARG A 118 -4.60 -3.36 -25.63
N ARG A 119 -4.33 -2.55 -26.67
CA ARG A 119 -4.59 -1.10 -26.66
C ARG A 119 -6.06 -0.69 -26.75
N GLY A 120 -6.97 -1.63 -26.98
CA GLY A 120 -8.42 -1.39 -27.10
C GLY A 120 -9.21 -2.22 -26.11
N MET A 121 -10.54 -2.18 -26.25
CA MET A 121 -11.44 -3.01 -25.44
C MET A 121 -11.61 -4.41 -26.06
N PRO A 122 -11.58 -5.47 -25.27
CA PRO A 122 -11.26 -5.51 -23.83
C PRO A 122 -9.79 -5.18 -23.56
N HIS A 123 -9.53 -4.36 -22.56
CA HIS A 123 -8.18 -3.97 -22.13
C HIS A 123 -7.58 -5.09 -21.27
N GLN A 124 -6.53 -5.73 -21.72
CA GLN A 124 -5.96 -6.94 -21.12
C GLN A 124 -4.43 -6.95 -21.20
N GLN A 125 -3.77 -7.53 -20.20
CA GLN A 125 -2.36 -7.87 -20.28
C GLN A 125 -2.16 -9.18 -21.04
N LEU A 126 -1.20 -9.20 -21.98
CA LEU A 126 -0.97 -10.32 -22.89
C LEU A 126 0.31 -11.10 -22.60
N THR A 127 1.26 -10.48 -21.91
CA THR A 127 2.56 -11.09 -21.55
C THR A 127 2.91 -10.83 -20.08
N GLN A 128 3.84 -11.58 -19.54
CA GLN A 128 4.27 -11.47 -18.13
C GLN A 128 3.13 -11.75 -17.13
N ASN A 129 2.20 -12.62 -17.50
CA ASN A 129 1.07 -13.00 -16.68
C ASN A 129 1.55 -13.83 -15.47
N PRO A 130 0.88 -13.72 -14.31
CA PRO A 130 1.32 -14.39 -13.09
C PRO A 130 1.13 -15.90 -13.18
N GLY A 131 2.02 -16.65 -12.53
CA GLY A 131 1.75 -18.05 -12.25
C GLY A 131 0.62 -18.21 -11.22
N PRO A 132 0.00 -19.41 -11.13
CA PRO A 132 -1.17 -19.65 -10.25
C PRO A 132 -0.92 -19.25 -8.79
N ARG A 133 0.27 -19.50 -8.25
CA ARG A 133 0.64 -19.16 -6.88
C ARG A 133 0.64 -17.65 -6.65
N ILE A 134 1.24 -16.88 -7.56
CA ILE A 134 1.33 -15.42 -7.46
C ILE A 134 -0.06 -14.79 -7.61
N TYR A 135 -0.86 -15.29 -8.53
CA TYR A 135 -2.25 -14.86 -8.68
C TYR A 135 -3.07 -15.11 -7.40
N SER A 136 -2.97 -16.32 -6.80
CA SER A 136 -3.70 -16.63 -5.57
C SER A 136 -3.23 -15.75 -4.42
N MET A 137 -1.92 -15.53 -4.25
CA MET A 137 -1.40 -14.64 -3.21
C MET A 137 -1.97 -13.23 -3.33
N LEU A 138 -1.98 -12.67 -4.56
CA LEU A 138 -2.58 -11.35 -4.79
C LEU A 138 -4.07 -11.36 -4.45
N ALA A 139 -4.82 -12.34 -4.95
CA ALA A 139 -6.25 -12.44 -4.70
C ALA A 139 -6.57 -12.55 -3.20
N ASP A 140 -5.83 -13.38 -2.46
CA ASP A 140 -6.01 -13.56 -1.02
C ASP A 140 -5.79 -12.23 -0.26
N GLU A 141 -4.75 -11.46 -0.62
CA GLU A 141 -4.50 -10.14 -0.03
C GLU A 141 -5.66 -9.17 -0.32
N LEU A 142 -6.10 -9.09 -1.56
CA LEU A 142 -7.09 -8.10 -1.98
C LEU A 142 -8.49 -8.38 -1.44
N PHE A 143 -8.94 -9.64 -1.49
CA PHE A 143 -10.28 -10.01 -1.03
C PHE A 143 -10.36 -10.25 0.48
N SER A 144 -9.25 -10.16 1.21
CA SER A 144 -9.22 -10.12 2.68
C SER A 144 -9.32 -8.71 3.26
N LEU A 145 -9.43 -7.67 2.43
CA LEU A 145 -9.59 -6.28 2.90
C LEU A 145 -10.93 -6.13 3.62
N PRO A 146 -10.98 -5.42 4.77
CA PRO A 146 -12.22 -5.14 5.47
C PRO A 146 -13.22 -4.41 4.58
N HIS A 147 -14.50 -4.68 4.77
CA HIS A 147 -15.60 -4.06 4.01
C HIS A 147 -15.54 -4.27 2.49
N VAL A 148 -14.71 -5.19 2.01
CA VAL A 148 -14.68 -5.58 0.59
C VAL A 148 -15.46 -6.86 0.40
N THR A 149 -16.42 -6.82 -0.51
CA THR A 149 -17.15 -7.98 -1.01
C THR A 149 -16.62 -8.33 -2.39
N GLU A 150 -16.36 -9.62 -2.61
CA GLU A 150 -16.06 -10.13 -3.94
C GLU A 150 -17.34 -10.31 -4.75
N GLU A 151 -17.41 -9.66 -5.92
CA GLU A 151 -18.51 -9.81 -6.86
C GLU A 151 -17.98 -10.09 -8.28
N VAL A 152 -18.87 -10.43 -9.20
CA VAL A 152 -18.54 -10.46 -10.63
C VAL A 152 -18.51 -9.01 -11.13
N SER A 153 -17.41 -8.57 -11.77
CA SER A 153 -17.34 -7.23 -12.31
C SER A 153 -18.39 -7.01 -13.42
N ALA A 154 -19.16 -5.94 -13.29
CA ALA A 154 -20.17 -5.55 -14.28
C ALA A 154 -19.56 -4.83 -15.49
N VAL A 155 -18.30 -4.41 -15.42
CA VAL A 155 -17.66 -3.51 -16.42
C VAL A 155 -16.35 -4.07 -16.96
N SER A 156 -16.09 -5.36 -16.75
CA SER A 156 -14.83 -6.01 -17.15
C SER A 156 -15.05 -7.26 -18.02
N VAL A 157 -13.96 -7.95 -18.31
CA VAL A 157 -13.97 -9.22 -19.04
C VAL A 157 -14.69 -10.33 -18.25
N PRO A 158 -15.29 -11.33 -18.91
CA PRO A 158 -15.89 -12.46 -18.21
C PRO A 158 -14.90 -13.13 -17.25
N GLY A 159 -15.32 -13.38 -16.01
CA GLY A 159 -14.51 -13.97 -14.95
C GLY A 159 -13.63 -12.99 -14.19
N ALA A 160 -13.71 -11.70 -14.47
CA ALA A 160 -13.08 -10.68 -13.62
C ALA A 160 -13.80 -10.57 -12.29
N ARG A 161 -13.02 -10.47 -11.21
CA ARG A 161 -13.45 -10.45 -9.81
C ARG A 161 -13.41 -9.01 -9.30
N ALA A 162 -14.56 -8.44 -8.98
CA ALA A 162 -14.69 -7.06 -8.50
C ALA A 162 -14.41 -6.95 -7.00
N LEU A 163 -13.70 -5.89 -6.62
CA LEU A 163 -13.57 -5.42 -5.25
C LEU A 163 -14.64 -4.34 -5.02
N VAL A 164 -15.70 -4.70 -4.35
CA VAL A 164 -16.87 -3.85 -4.11
C VAL A 164 -16.92 -3.49 -2.62
N LEU A 165 -16.96 -2.21 -2.29
CA LEU A 165 -17.12 -1.78 -0.91
C LEU A 165 -18.55 -1.98 -0.42
N GLU A 166 -18.69 -2.34 0.86
CA GLU A 166 -19.97 -2.29 1.58
C GLU A 166 -20.53 -0.85 1.56
N GLU A 167 -21.85 -0.72 1.60
CA GLU A 167 -22.53 0.57 1.42
C GLU A 167 -22.13 1.63 2.46
N ASP A 168 -22.01 1.23 3.69
CA ASP A 168 -21.62 2.09 4.81
C ASP A 168 -20.13 2.46 4.83
N ALA A 169 -19.31 1.73 4.08
CA ALA A 169 -17.87 1.97 3.92
C ALA A 169 -17.53 2.80 2.68
N ALA A 170 -18.38 2.81 1.64
CA ALA A 170 -18.15 3.48 0.37
C ALA A 170 -18.43 5.00 0.48
N LYS A 171 -17.50 5.76 1.05
CA LYS A 171 -17.60 7.21 1.32
C LYS A 171 -16.74 8.08 0.42
N GLY A 172 -16.04 7.46 -0.53
CA GLY A 172 -15.17 8.18 -1.46
C GLY A 172 -15.95 9.04 -2.45
N PRO A 173 -15.24 9.95 -3.16
CA PRO A 173 -15.85 10.73 -4.22
C PRO A 173 -16.31 9.83 -5.37
N GLU A 174 -17.20 10.32 -6.23
CA GLU A 174 -17.79 9.56 -7.34
C GLU A 174 -16.71 8.91 -8.25
N ASP A 175 -15.62 9.63 -8.51
CA ASP A 175 -14.50 9.13 -9.31
C ASP A 175 -13.55 8.17 -8.57
N ALA A 176 -13.89 7.75 -7.34
CA ALA A 176 -13.25 6.64 -6.64
C ALA A 176 -13.84 5.27 -7.04
N PHE A 177 -14.92 5.26 -7.82
CA PHE A 177 -15.61 4.05 -8.23
C PHE A 177 -15.72 3.98 -9.75
N MET A 178 -15.57 2.78 -10.28
CA MET A 178 -15.69 2.50 -11.71
C MET A 178 -17.15 2.27 -12.11
N TYR A 179 -17.86 1.56 -11.25
CA TYR A 179 -19.29 1.30 -11.38
C TYR A 179 -19.90 0.98 -10.01
N GLY A 180 -20.99 1.65 -9.63
CA GLY A 180 -21.61 1.47 -8.33
C GLY A 180 -20.60 1.70 -7.19
N ARG A 181 -20.24 0.63 -6.48
CA ARG A 181 -19.25 0.65 -5.39
C ARG A 181 -17.99 -0.17 -5.71
N GLU A 182 -17.83 -0.57 -6.99
CA GLU A 182 -16.64 -1.24 -7.50
C GLU A 182 -15.51 -0.21 -7.67
N PHE A 183 -14.46 -0.30 -6.86
CA PHE A 183 -13.29 0.58 -6.94
C PHE A 183 -12.12 -0.05 -7.71
N ALA A 184 -12.11 -1.38 -7.82
CA ALA A 184 -11.12 -2.16 -8.56
C ALA A 184 -11.70 -3.51 -8.98
N HIS A 185 -11.08 -4.15 -9.98
CA HIS A 185 -11.30 -5.56 -10.27
C HIS A 185 -10.01 -6.24 -10.73
N LEU A 186 -9.90 -7.52 -10.38
CA LEU A 186 -8.81 -8.40 -10.76
C LEU A 186 -9.25 -9.24 -11.97
N HIS A 187 -8.47 -9.20 -13.03
CA HIS A 187 -8.69 -10.02 -14.22
C HIS A 187 -8.47 -11.51 -13.93
N PRO A 188 -9.02 -12.41 -14.76
CA PRO A 188 -8.82 -13.85 -14.59
C PRO A 188 -7.35 -14.28 -14.60
N PRO A 189 -7.00 -15.48 -14.09
CA PRO A 189 -5.61 -15.92 -13.89
C PRO A 189 -4.73 -15.93 -15.14
N HIS A 190 -5.31 -16.03 -16.35
CA HIS A 190 -4.54 -15.98 -17.59
C HIS A 190 -4.10 -14.57 -18.00
N ASP A 191 -4.58 -13.54 -17.30
CA ASP A 191 -4.22 -12.13 -17.44
C ASP A 191 -3.61 -11.62 -16.13
N GLY A 192 -4.39 -11.62 -15.04
CA GLY A 192 -3.96 -11.29 -13.68
C GLY A 192 -3.66 -9.82 -13.43
N SER A 193 -3.85 -8.93 -14.42
CA SER A 193 -3.80 -7.49 -14.22
C SER A 193 -5.06 -6.97 -13.52
N LEU A 194 -5.02 -5.72 -13.06
CA LEU A 194 -6.16 -5.09 -12.41
C LEU A 194 -6.55 -3.81 -13.15
N HIS A 195 -7.84 -3.49 -13.14
CA HIS A 195 -8.26 -2.10 -13.31
C HIS A 195 -8.67 -1.54 -11.96
N LEU A 196 -8.30 -0.29 -11.69
CA LEU A 196 -8.67 0.39 -10.46
C LEU A 196 -8.77 1.90 -10.64
N MET A 197 -9.44 2.54 -9.68
CA MET A 197 -9.58 3.99 -9.62
C MET A 197 -8.46 4.59 -8.77
N ALA A 198 -7.35 4.94 -9.40
CA ALA A 198 -6.19 5.48 -8.71
C ALA A 198 -6.48 6.86 -8.08
N PRO A 199 -5.89 7.22 -6.92
CA PRO A 199 -5.89 8.60 -6.50
C PRO A 199 -5.24 9.47 -7.58
N PRO A 200 -5.86 10.60 -8.00
CA PRO A 200 -5.35 11.41 -9.11
C PRO A 200 -3.89 11.86 -8.99
N ASN A 201 -3.45 12.13 -7.76
CA ASN A 201 -2.08 12.53 -7.43
C ASN A 201 -1.05 11.38 -7.47
N TRP A 202 -1.48 10.14 -7.76
CA TRP A 202 -0.61 8.97 -7.91
C TRP A 202 -0.46 8.48 -9.35
N ILE A 203 -1.28 8.95 -10.29
CA ILE A 203 -1.30 8.43 -11.67
C ILE A 203 0.05 8.61 -12.36
N GLU A 204 0.65 9.78 -12.26
CA GLU A 204 1.96 10.06 -12.85
C GLU A 204 3.04 9.13 -12.30
N GLU A 205 3.07 8.93 -10.98
CA GLU A 205 4.00 8.02 -10.30
C GLU A 205 3.80 6.57 -10.78
N LEU A 206 2.56 6.08 -10.82
CA LEU A 206 2.24 4.73 -11.26
C LEU A 206 2.72 4.45 -12.69
N VAL A 207 2.51 5.40 -13.59
CA VAL A 207 2.90 5.28 -15.00
C VAL A 207 4.42 5.43 -15.16
N ALA A 208 5.03 6.42 -14.53
CA ALA A 208 6.46 6.69 -14.62
C ALA A 208 7.29 5.54 -14.06
N LYS A 209 6.86 4.96 -12.92
CA LYS A 209 7.50 3.81 -12.27
C LYS A 209 7.23 2.46 -12.95
N GLY A 210 6.44 2.44 -14.02
CA GLY A 210 6.18 1.26 -14.85
C GLY A 210 5.19 0.25 -14.24
N TRP A 211 4.37 0.67 -13.28
CA TRP A 211 3.38 -0.19 -12.62
C TRP A 211 2.03 -0.20 -13.31
N ALA A 212 1.71 0.85 -14.05
CA ALA A 212 0.39 0.99 -14.66
C ALA A 212 0.44 1.71 -16.01
N GLU A 213 -0.69 1.64 -16.72
CA GLU A 213 -1.00 2.48 -17.87
C GLU A 213 -2.43 3.03 -17.75
N PRO A 214 -2.74 4.19 -18.38
CA PRO A 214 -4.09 4.72 -18.41
C PRO A 214 -5.05 3.74 -19.07
N HIS A 215 -6.26 3.59 -18.53
CA HIS A 215 -7.29 2.78 -19.14
C HIS A 215 -7.76 3.44 -20.46
N PRO A 216 -7.96 2.70 -21.59
CA PRO A 216 -8.35 3.28 -22.88
C PRO A 216 -9.66 4.07 -22.87
N ALA A 217 -10.58 3.71 -21.98
CA ALA A 217 -11.87 4.41 -21.81
C ALA A 217 -11.81 5.57 -20.79
N ALA A 218 -10.66 5.81 -20.15
CA ALA A 218 -10.51 6.86 -19.16
C ALA A 218 -10.77 8.26 -19.71
N GLY A 219 -11.63 9.02 -19.05
CA GLY A 219 -12.05 10.35 -19.46
C GLY A 219 -13.11 10.38 -20.57
N HIS A 220 -13.59 9.22 -21.02
CA HIS A 220 -14.66 9.10 -22.02
C HIS A 220 -15.87 8.33 -21.51
N LEU A 221 -15.69 7.10 -21.07
CA LEU A 221 -16.74 6.22 -20.56
C LEU A 221 -16.64 5.99 -19.05
N ILE A 222 -15.46 6.15 -18.49
CA ILE A 222 -15.17 6.02 -17.08
C ILE A 222 -14.31 7.22 -16.62
N PRO A 223 -14.21 7.50 -15.31
CA PRO A 223 -13.42 8.61 -14.80
C PRO A 223 -11.96 8.58 -15.28
N ARG A 224 -11.33 9.75 -15.35
CA ARG A 224 -9.97 9.93 -15.93
C ARG A 224 -8.86 9.22 -15.14
N ASN A 225 -9.11 8.91 -13.89
CA ASN A 225 -8.17 8.26 -12.99
C ASN A 225 -8.24 6.73 -13.03
N ALA A 226 -8.97 6.14 -13.97
CA ALA A 226 -8.96 4.71 -14.20
C ALA A 226 -7.64 4.28 -14.86
N VAL A 227 -6.98 3.31 -14.25
CA VAL A 227 -5.71 2.74 -14.72
C VAL A 227 -5.78 1.22 -14.79
N MET A 228 -4.97 0.61 -15.66
CA MET A 228 -4.61 -0.79 -15.57
C MET A 228 -3.29 -0.92 -14.82
N VAL A 229 -3.30 -1.62 -13.70
CA VAL A 229 -2.10 -2.03 -12.96
C VAL A 229 -1.65 -3.40 -13.48
N TYR A 230 -0.38 -3.52 -13.82
CA TYR A 230 0.17 -4.75 -14.37
C TYR A 230 0.21 -5.86 -13.33
N ALA A 231 -0.06 -7.08 -13.79
CA ALA A 231 0.00 -8.28 -12.97
C ALA A 231 1.39 -8.44 -12.33
N PRO A 232 1.47 -8.84 -11.05
CA PRO A 232 2.73 -9.12 -10.40
C PRO A 232 3.35 -10.41 -10.92
N ARG A 233 4.69 -10.43 -11.04
CA ARG A 233 5.46 -11.59 -11.51
C ARG A 233 5.97 -12.46 -10.36
N ASP A 234 6.13 -11.86 -9.18
CA ASP A 234 6.69 -12.47 -7.99
C ASP A 234 6.10 -11.86 -6.70
N GLU A 235 6.52 -12.37 -5.55
CA GLU A 235 6.03 -11.93 -4.24
C GLU A 235 6.40 -10.47 -3.90
N ALA A 236 7.52 -9.97 -4.41
CA ALA A 236 7.91 -8.58 -4.19
C ALA A 236 6.96 -7.64 -4.97
N GLU A 237 6.61 -8.01 -6.20
CA GLU A 237 5.63 -7.29 -6.99
C GLU A 237 4.20 -7.44 -6.43
N VAL A 238 3.83 -8.60 -5.83
CA VAL A 238 2.55 -8.73 -5.11
C VAL A 238 2.45 -7.66 -4.01
N ARG A 239 3.50 -7.50 -3.20
CA ARG A 239 3.50 -6.46 -2.15
C ARG A 239 3.29 -5.06 -2.73
N THR A 240 3.97 -4.71 -3.83
CA THR A 240 3.83 -3.39 -4.44
C THR A 240 2.45 -3.18 -5.07
N VAL A 241 1.91 -4.19 -5.75
CA VAL A 241 0.56 -4.13 -6.32
C VAL A 241 -0.50 -4.01 -5.22
N THR A 242 -0.33 -4.72 -4.11
CA THR A 242 -1.20 -4.58 -2.93
C THR A 242 -1.14 -3.14 -2.37
N GLU A 243 0.05 -2.54 -2.24
CA GLU A 243 0.17 -1.12 -1.84
C GLU A 243 -0.61 -0.19 -2.79
N ILE A 244 -0.52 -0.41 -4.10
CA ILE A 244 -1.26 0.38 -5.10
C ILE A 244 -2.77 0.24 -4.91
N VAL A 245 -3.25 -0.97 -4.67
CA VAL A 245 -4.69 -1.22 -4.41
C VAL A 245 -5.11 -0.59 -3.08
N LEU A 246 -4.28 -0.61 -2.05
CA LEU A 246 -4.56 0.06 -0.77
C LEU A 246 -4.75 1.57 -0.93
N LEU A 247 -4.00 2.24 -1.81
CA LEU A 247 -4.22 3.67 -2.10
C LEU A 247 -5.61 3.92 -2.70
N SER A 248 -6.05 3.08 -3.64
CA SER A 248 -7.39 3.14 -4.24
C SER A 248 -8.48 2.81 -3.20
N TYR A 249 -8.29 1.76 -2.41
CA TYR A 249 -9.19 1.33 -1.34
C TYR A 249 -9.45 2.44 -0.33
N TRP A 250 -8.39 3.07 0.22
CA TRP A 250 -8.54 4.14 1.20
C TRP A 250 -9.24 5.37 0.62
N ARG A 251 -8.96 5.70 -0.64
CA ARG A 251 -9.70 6.77 -1.32
C ARG A 251 -11.18 6.43 -1.49
N ALA A 252 -11.51 5.18 -1.84
CA ALA A 252 -12.89 4.71 -1.94
C ALA A 252 -13.60 4.68 -0.59
N MET A 253 -12.86 4.48 0.51
CA MET A 253 -13.34 4.65 1.89
C MET A 253 -13.57 6.13 2.30
N GLY A 254 -13.27 7.09 1.44
CA GLY A 254 -13.43 8.52 1.70
C GLY A 254 -12.27 9.17 2.47
N VAL A 255 -11.12 8.52 2.52
CA VAL A 255 -9.93 9.06 3.16
C VAL A 255 -9.06 9.75 2.11
N GLU A 256 -8.58 10.95 2.44
CA GLU A 256 -7.60 11.64 1.59
C GLU A 256 -6.29 10.89 1.58
N VAL A 257 -5.79 10.59 0.37
CA VAL A 257 -4.51 9.89 0.17
C VAL A 257 -3.44 10.90 -0.22
N PRO A 258 -2.45 11.16 0.65
CA PRO A 258 -1.33 12.03 0.32
C PRO A 258 -0.59 11.55 -0.93
N GLY A 259 0.03 12.46 -1.67
CA GLY A 259 0.85 12.11 -2.84
C GLY A 259 2.17 11.42 -2.46
N PRO A 260 2.89 10.87 -3.46
CA PRO A 260 4.21 10.32 -3.24
C PRO A 260 5.19 11.40 -2.77
N GLY A 261 6.07 11.07 -1.82
CA GLY A 261 7.08 12.00 -1.32
C GLY A 261 6.57 13.16 -0.45
N THR A 262 5.34 13.09 0.06
CA THR A 262 4.76 14.15 0.92
C THR A 262 5.29 14.14 2.36
N LEU A 263 5.80 13.01 2.84
CA LEU A 263 6.42 12.86 4.16
C LEU A 263 7.96 12.97 4.06
N THR A 264 8.46 14.10 3.66
CA THR A 264 9.92 14.35 3.53
C THR A 264 10.51 15.01 4.74
#